data_3ebbff400a9d79cab9d83c7ee39d47b1
#
_entry.id   3ebbff400a9d79cab9d83c7ee39d47b1
#
_cell.length_a   1.000
_cell.length_b   1.000
_cell.length_c   1.000
_cell.angle_alpha   90.00
_cell.angle_beta   90.00
_cell.angle_gamma   90.00
#
_symmetry.space_group_name_H-M   'P 1'
#
loop_
_entity.id
_entity.type
_entity.pdbx_description
1 polymer ?
#
loop_
_entity_poly.entity_id
_entity_poly.type
_entity_poly.pdbx_seq_one_letter_code
_entity_poly.pdbx_strand_id
1 'polypeptide(L)'
;MGFAGNVKRLAALALPLSMIGMAAQARDSLGVFEAWGAFRDPATPRCYAIAKPVSAKSEGFAAVGSWPRQKIRGQVHFRLSRMRAGDAAVILNVGDRRFTLVAGQVDAWAPDARADAAIIAAMRSAGSMSVQTRDARGRGFADTYALRGAATAIDAAALGCARLR
;
A
#
# COMPACT_ATOMS: atom_id res chain seq x y z
N MET A 1 -76.57 -37.61 -6.85
CA MET A 1 -76.20 -36.18 -6.77
C MET A 1 -74.75 -36.15 -6.33
N GLY A 2 -73.83 -36.05 -7.30
CA GLY A 2 -72.40 -36.06 -7.05
C GLY A 2 -71.79 -34.68 -7.37
N PHE A 3 -71.09 -34.08 -6.41
CA PHE A 3 -70.35 -32.86 -6.62
C PHE A 3 -68.89 -33.21 -6.90
N ALA A 4 -68.44 -32.97 -8.14
CA ALA A 4 -67.04 -33.07 -8.53
C ALA A 4 -66.35 -31.77 -8.17
N GLY A 5 -65.40 -31.81 -7.22
CA GLY A 5 -64.56 -30.70 -6.84
C GLY A 5 -63.31 -30.63 -7.73
N ASN A 6 -63.17 -29.56 -8.52
CA ASN A 6 -62.01 -29.25 -9.33
C ASN A 6 -60.87 -28.72 -8.48
N VAL A 7 -59.84 -29.51 -8.27
CA VAL A 7 -58.56 -29.08 -7.65
C VAL A 7 -57.66 -28.44 -8.70
N LYS A 8 -57.62 -27.13 -8.74
CA LYS A 8 -56.63 -26.38 -9.57
C LYS A 8 -55.25 -26.51 -8.96
N ARG A 9 -54.36 -27.23 -9.61
CA ARG A 9 -52.94 -27.33 -9.28
C ARG A 9 -52.26 -26.00 -9.66
N LEU A 10 -51.88 -25.22 -8.66
CA LEU A 10 -51.01 -24.08 -8.83
C LEU A 10 -49.56 -24.61 -8.98
N ALA A 11 -49.01 -24.49 -10.18
CA ALA A 11 -47.61 -24.74 -10.44
C ALA A 11 -46.79 -23.53 -9.96
N ALA A 12 -46.05 -23.71 -8.87
CA ALA A 12 -45.10 -22.73 -8.39
C ALA A 12 -43.86 -22.74 -9.31
N LEU A 13 -43.65 -21.68 -10.09
CA LEU A 13 -42.44 -21.44 -10.85
C LEU A 13 -41.34 -21.02 -9.89
N ALA A 14 -40.41 -21.91 -9.55
CA ALA A 14 -39.19 -21.58 -8.84
C ALA A 14 -38.17 -20.96 -9.80
N LEU A 15 -37.99 -19.63 -9.72
CA LEU A 15 -36.86 -18.96 -10.38
C LEU A 15 -35.54 -19.34 -9.70
N PRO A 16 -34.53 -19.81 -10.43
CA PRO A 16 -33.20 -19.98 -9.87
C PRO A 16 -32.56 -18.60 -9.63
N LEU A 17 -32.30 -18.28 -8.38
CA LEU A 17 -31.53 -17.12 -7.97
C LEU A 17 -30.06 -17.37 -8.30
N SER A 18 -29.63 -16.92 -9.47
CA SER A 18 -28.22 -16.98 -9.89
C SER A 18 -27.40 -16.02 -9.03
N MET A 19 -26.69 -16.53 -8.02
CA MET A 19 -25.68 -15.78 -7.30
C MET A 19 -24.49 -15.52 -8.23
N ILE A 20 -24.44 -14.32 -8.80
CA ILE A 20 -23.23 -13.83 -9.48
C ILE A 20 -22.20 -13.53 -8.41
N GLY A 21 -21.32 -14.48 -8.14
CA GLY A 21 -20.17 -14.30 -7.28
C GLY A 21 -19.25 -13.23 -7.88
N MET A 22 -19.18 -12.03 -7.29
CA MET A 22 -18.14 -11.06 -7.61
C MET A 22 -16.80 -11.67 -7.18
N ALA A 23 -16.01 -12.12 -8.15
CA ALA A 23 -14.64 -12.54 -7.90
C ALA A 23 -13.87 -11.30 -7.39
N ALA A 24 -13.57 -11.27 -6.09
CA ALA A 24 -12.63 -10.31 -5.54
C ALA A 24 -11.29 -10.55 -6.22
N GLN A 25 -10.84 -9.62 -7.06
CA GLN A 25 -9.54 -9.71 -7.70
C GLN A 25 -8.48 -9.56 -6.63
N ALA A 26 -7.86 -10.67 -6.28
CA ALA A 26 -6.77 -10.71 -5.31
C ALA A 26 -5.55 -9.98 -5.87
N ARG A 27 -4.83 -9.27 -4.98
CA ARG A 27 -3.53 -8.70 -5.31
C ARG A 27 -2.54 -9.83 -5.56
N ASP A 28 -1.77 -9.74 -6.64
CA ASP A 28 -0.72 -10.71 -6.92
C ASP A 28 0.49 -10.43 -6.03
N SER A 29 0.94 -11.42 -5.28
CA SER A 29 2.22 -11.35 -4.60
C SER A 29 3.35 -11.60 -5.60
N LEU A 30 4.27 -10.65 -5.69
CA LEU A 30 5.49 -10.76 -6.51
C LEU A 30 6.66 -11.32 -5.69
N GLY A 31 6.48 -11.45 -4.38
CA GLY A 31 7.43 -12.03 -3.45
C GLY A 31 7.53 -11.27 -2.13
N VAL A 32 8.13 -11.93 -1.15
CA VAL A 32 8.53 -11.35 0.13
C VAL A 32 10.04 -11.48 0.24
N PHE A 33 10.70 -10.35 0.48
CA PHE A 33 12.14 -10.20 0.50
C PHE A 33 12.52 -9.62 1.87
N GLU A 34 12.89 -10.48 2.81
CA GLU A 34 13.20 -10.10 4.18
C GLU A 34 12.07 -9.26 4.83
N ALA A 35 12.31 -7.99 5.12
CA ALA A 35 11.35 -7.08 5.74
C ALA A 35 10.35 -6.44 4.73
N TRP A 36 10.50 -6.69 3.42
CA TRP A 36 9.73 -6.04 2.35
C TRP A 36 8.94 -7.04 1.52
N GLY A 37 7.67 -6.72 1.24
CA GLY A 37 6.85 -7.43 0.26
C GLY A 37 6.70 -6.64 -1.02
N ALA A 38 6.63 -7.32 -2.18
CA ALA A 38 6.30 -6.73 -3.47
C ALA A 38 4.97 -7.28 -3.97
N PHE A 39 4.13 -6.39 -4.49
CA PHE A 39 2.76 -6.72 -4.92
C PHE A 39 2.42 -6.03 -6.23
N ARG A 40 1.53 -6.68 -6.99
CA ARG A 40 0.84 -6.12 -8.14
C ARG A 40 -0.65 -6.15 -7.90
N ASP A 41 -1.32 -5.04 -8.19
CA ASP A 41 -2.77 -4.91 -8.14
C ASP A 41 -3.28 -4.64 -9.58
N PRO A 42 -3.78 -5.66 -10.29
CA PRO A 42 -4.24 -5.48 -11.67
C PRO A 42 -5.54 -4.67 -11.76
N ALA A 43 -6.39 -4.74 -10.75
CA ALA A 43 -7.66 -4.01 -10.70
C ALA A 43 -7.46 -2.49 -10.63
N THR A 44 -6.45 -2.07 -9.86
CA THR A 44 -5.98 -0.68 -9.81
C THR A 44 -4.58 -0.64 -10.37
N PRO A 45 -4.36 -0.67 -11.71
CA PRO A 45 -3.05 -0.96 -12.29
C PRO A 45 -1.89 -0.26 -11.57
N ARG A 46 -1.35 -0.92 -10.55
CA ARG A 46 -0.25 -0.45 -9.72
C ARG A 46 0.61 -1.60 -9.22
N CYS A 47 1.86 -1.32 -8.98
CA CYS A 47 2.75 -2.24 -8.30
C CYS A 47 3.49 -1.48 -7.21
N TYR A 48 3.79 -2.15 -6.10
CA TYR A 48 4.43 -1.50 -4.98
C TYR A 48 5.25 -2.47 -4.15
N ALA A 49 6.34 -1.96 -3.60
CA ALA A 49 7.04 -2.57 -2.49
C ALA A 49 6.55 -1.94 -1.19
N ILE A 50 6.42 -2.71 -0.12
CA ILE A 50 5.88 -2.23 1.16
C ILE A 50 6.56 -2.94 2.33
N ALA A 51 6.78 -2.21 3.43
CA ALA A 51 7.26 -2.75 4.69
C ALA A 51 6.51 -2.16 5.87
N LYS A 52 6.44 -2.93 6.95
CA LYS A 52 6.00 -2.46 8.27
C LYS A 52 7.17 -1.89 9.06
N PRO A 53 6.92 -0.98 10.02
CA PRO A 53 7.93 -0.56 10.97
C PRO A 53 8.47 -1.75 11.78
N VAL A 54 9.71 -1.64 12.25
CA VAL A 54 10.33 -2.69 13.09
C VAL A 54 9.62 -2.86 14.44
N SER A 55 8.91 -1.84 14.91
CA SER A 55 8.05 -1.94 16.09
C SER A 55 6.73 -2.62 15.72
N ALA A 56 6.46 -3.79 16.29
CA ALA A 56 5.21 -4.53 16.07
C ALA A 56 3.94 -3.78 16.51
N LYS A 57 4.08 -2.74 17.34
CA LYS A 57 2.96 -1.90 17.82
C LYS A 57 2.63 -0.74 16.87
N SER A 58 3.42 -0.53 15.83
CA SER A 58 3.20 0.53 14.85
C SER A 58 2.31 0.04 13.71
N GLU A 59 1.22 0.76 13.43
CA GLU A 59 0.33 0.50 12.29
C GLU A 59 0.75 1.24 11.01
N GLY A 60 1.87 1.96 11.06
CA GLY A 60 2.44 2.63 9.90
C GLY A 60 2.95 1.66 8.83
N PHE A 61 3.29 2.21 7.67
CA PHE A 61 4.02 1.49 6.63
C PHE A 61 4.88 2.44 5.80
N ALA A 62 5.88 1.90 5.15
CA ALA A 62 6.62 2.54 4.07
C ALA A 62 6.33 1.83 2.76
N ALA A 63 6.12 2.56 1.68
CA ALA A 63 5.88 1.98 0.37
C ALA A 63 6.62 2.75 -0.74
N VAL A 64 6.99 2.02 -1.79
CA VAL A 64 7.47 2.58 -3.06
C VAL A 64 6.54 2.04 -4.14
N GLY A 65 5.74 2.91 -4.73
CA GLY A 65 4.66 2.55 -5.65
C GLY A 65 4.85 3.10 -7.06
N SER A 66 4.28 2.39 -8.04
CA SER A 66 4.22 2.82 -9.44
C SER A 66 2.82 2.63 -9.99
N TRP A 67 2.32 3.64 -10.73
CA TRP A 67 1.01 3.66 -11.39
C TRP A 67 1.23 3.91 -12.89
N PRO A 68 1.38 2.86 -13.71
CA PRO A 68 1.73 2.99 -15.13
C PRO A 68 0.78 3.90 -15.93
N ARG A 69 -0.54 3.79 -15.69
CA ARG A 69 -1.55 4.62 -16.36
C ARG A 69 -1.44 6.12 -16.02
N GLN A 70 -0.91 6.45 -14.86
CA GLN A 70 -0.68 7.82 -14.41
C GLN A 70 0.75 8.30 -14.70
N LYS A 71 1.59 7.45 -15.33
CA LYS A 71 3.02 7.71 -15.58
C LYS A 71 3.84 7.99 -14.31
N ILE A 72 3.34 7.56 -13.15
CA ILE A 72 4.04 7.65 -11.87
C ILE A 72 4.92 6.42 -11.70
N ARG A 73 6.19 6.64 -11.39
CA ARG A 73 7.17 5.57 -11.17
C ARG A 73 7.95 5.84 -9.89
N GLY A 74 7.92 4.87 -8.98
CA GLY A 74 8.75 4.91 -7.78
C GLY A 74 8.36 6.00 -6.79
N GLN A 75 7.08 6.31 -6.61
CA GLN A 75 6.64 7.25 -5.59
C GLN A 75 6.84 6.68 -4.20
N VAL A 76 7.56 7.40 -3.36
CA VAL A 76 7.79 7.05 -1.96
C VAL A 76 6.64 7.58 -1.11
N HIS A 77 6.06 6.70 -0.32
CA HIS A 77 4.92 7.02 0.56
C HIS A 77 5.12 6.37 1.93
N PHE A 78 4.84 7.13 2.97
CA PHE A 78 4.80 6.68 4.34
C PHE A 78 3.41 6.89 4.94
N ARG A 79 2.86 5.87 5.57
CA ARG A 79 1.78 6.00 6.52
C ARG A 79 2.39 6.11 7.91
N LEU A 80 2.19 7.22 8.56
CA LEU A 80 2.70 7.46 9.91
C LEU A 80 1.91 6.60 10.92
N SER A 81 2.58 6.09 11.93
CA SER A 81 1.94 5.31 12.98
C SER A 81 1.01 6.13 13.88
N ARG A 82 1.12 7.44 13.84
CA ARG A 82 0.31 8.39 14.62
C ARG A 82 -0.02 9.62 13.78
N MET A 83 -1.10 10.28 14.16
CA MET A 83 -1.44 11.59 13.62
C MET A 83 -0.38 12.61 14.06
N ARG A 84 0.21 13.32 13.09
CA ARG A 84 1.16 14.40 13.37
C ARG A 84 0.45 15.70 13.77
N ALA A 85 1.13 16.59 14.46
CA ALA A 85 0.71 17.98 14.62
C ALA A 85 0.70 18.67 13.23
N GLY A 86 -0.29 19.52 12.97
CA GLY A 86 -0.54 20.08 11.65
C GLY A 86 0.66 20.83 11.03
N ASP A 87 1.46 21.47 11.86
CA ASP A 87 2.65 22.27 11.51
C ASP A 87 3.99 21.52 11.65
N ALA A 88 3.98 20.31 12.25
CA ALA A 88 5.20 19.56 12.48
C ALA A 88 5.84 19.10 11.17
N ALA A 89 7.11 19.40 10.98
CA ALA A 89 7.89 18.88 9.86
C ALA A 89 8.01 17.35 9.96
N VAL A 90 7.98 16.67 8.82
CA VAL A 90 8.25 15.24 8.71
C VAL A 90 9.61 15.06 8.05
N ILE A 91 10.49 14.40 8.78
CA ILE A 91 11.88 14.18 8.37
C ILE A 91 12.11 12.70 8.16
N LEU A 92 12.61 12.34 6.99
CA LEU A 92 13.09 11.00 6.68
C LEU A 92 14.63 10.98 6.78
N ASN A 93 15.16 10.07 7.57
CA ASN A 93 16.59 9.75 7.60
C ASN A 93 16.79 8.36 6.96
N VAL A 94 17.72 8.25 6.01
CA VAL A 94 18.08 7.01 5.32
C VAL A 94 19.60 6.88 5.41
N GLY A 95 20.09 6.03 6.30
CA GLY A 95 21.50 6.05 6.69
C GLY A 95 21.88 7.44 7.23
N ASP A 96 22.87 8.04 6.64
CA ASP A 96 23.37 9.41 6.94
C ASP A 96 22.68 10.52 6.11
N ARG A 97 21.80 10.16 5.19
CA ARG A 97 21.06 11.13 4.36
C ARG A 97 19.75 11.55 5.01
N ARG A 98 19.44 12.84 4.90
CA ARG A 98 18.23 13.45 5.45
C ARG A 98 17.39 14.09 4.35
N PHE A 99 16.06 13.87 4.41
CA PHE A 99 15.07 14.40 3.47
C PHE A 99 13.91 15.01 4.24
N THR A 100 13.40 16.15 3.76
CA THR A 100 12.14 16.72 4.25
C THR A 100 11.00 16.21 3.37
N LEU A 101 9.94 15.71 3.99
CA LEU A 101 8.78 15.17 3.31
C LEU A 101 7.63 16.19 3.30
N VAL A 102 6.80 16.15 2.26
CA VAL A 102 5.47 16.78 2.26
C VAL A 102 4.52 15.84 2.99
N ALA A 103 3.70 16.37 3.89
CA ALA A 103 2.89 15.52 4.75
C ALA A 103 1.47 16.07 4.96
N GLY A 104 0.50 15.13 4.91
CA GLY A 104 -0.84 15.29 5.47
C GLY A 104 -0.86 15.00 6.97
N GLN A 105 -2.00 14.62 7.52
CA GLN A 105 -2.13 14.30 8.95
C GLN A 105 -1.45 13.00 9.34
N VAL A 106 -1.54 11.99 8.50
CA VAL A 106 -1.04 10.63 8.75
C VAL A 106 -0.25 10.05 7.59
N ASP A 107 -0.12 10.77 6.50
CA ASP A 107 0.59 10.34 5.31
C ASP A 107 1.70 11.33 4.96
N ALA A 108 2.81 10.85 4.42
CA ALA A 108 3.93 11.66 4.00
C ALA A 108 4.53 11.12 2.69
N TRP A 109 5.00 12.04 1.84
CA TRP A 109 5.54 11.74 0.51
C TRP A 109 6.83 12.53 0.25
N ALA A 110 7.63 12.05 -0.68
CA ALA A 110 8.66 12.88 -1.27
C ALA A 110 8.02 14.10 -1.96
N PRO A 111 8.65 15.29 -1.94
CA PRO A 111 8.08 16.49 -2.53
C PRO A 111 7.94 16.44 -4.06
N ASP A 112 8.78 15.63 -4.72
CA ASP A 112 8.79 15.50 -6.18
C ASP A 112 9.47 14.18 -6.63
N ALA A 113 9.41 13.88 -7.92
CA ALA A 113 10.00 12.67 -8.50
C ALA A 113 11.54 12.62 -8.37
N ARG A 114 12.22 13.75 -8.30
CA ARG A 114 13.67 13.79 -8.07
C ARG A 114 14.02 13.37 -6.65
N ALA A 115 13.24 13.83 -5.69
CA ALA A 115 13.37 13.42 -4.29
C ALA A 115 13.02 11.93 -4.11
N ASP A 116 11.96 11.42 -4.78
CA ASP A 116 11.65 10.00 -4.83
C ASP A 116 12.86 9.16 -5.27
N ALA A 117 13.46 9.54 -6.41
CA ALA A 117 14.61 8.82 -6.94
C ALA A 117 15.82 8.88 -5.99
N ALA A 118 16.06 10.03 -5.36
CA ALA A 118 17.16 10.22 -4.40
C ALA A 118 16.96 9.39 -3.11
N ILE A 119 15.72 9.30 -2.62
CA ILE A 119 15.36 8.47 -1.46
C ILE A 119 15.54 6.98 -1.82
N ILE A 120 15.02 6.53 -2.96
CA ILE A 120 15.16 5.14 -3.41
C ILE A 120 16.64 4.76 -3.58
N ALA A 121 17.46 5.66 -4.14
CA ALA A 121 18.90 5.43 -4.25
C ALA A 121 19.57 5.27 -2.87
N ALA A 122 19.18 6.08 -1.88
CA ALA A 122 19.68 5.95 -0.52
C ALA A 122 19.22 4.64 0.14
N MET A 123 17.96 4.22 -0.07
CA MET A 123 17.40 2.97 0.48
C MET A 123 18.16 1.73 -0.01
N ARG A 124 18.76 1.78 -1.20
CA ARG A 124 19.53 0.65 -1.78
C ARG A 124 20.84 0.37 -1.06
N SER A 125 21.41 1.35 -0.38
CA SER A 125 22.74 1.25 0.25
C SER A 125 22.70 1.29 1.78
N ALA A 126 21.60 1.77 2.37
CA ALA A 126 21.47 1.89 3.81
C ALA A 126 20.89 0.62 4.46
N GLY A 127 21.21 0.37 5.72
CA GLY A 127 20.66 -0.75 6.49
C GLY A 127 19.29 -0.47 7.09
N SER A 128 18.97 0.81 7.34
CA SER A 128 17.72 1.25 7.95
C SER A 128 17.35 2.66 7.52
N MET A 129 16.07 3.00 7.72
CA MET A 129 15.55 4.36 7.60
C MET A 129 14.57 4.65 8.73
N SER A 130 14.35 5.95 9.06
CA SER A 130 13.35 6.37 10.03
C SER A 130 12.64 7.64 9.60
N VAL A 131 11.31 7.66 9.76
CA VAL A 131 10.47 8.84 9.58
C VAL A 131 10.17 9.43 10.94
N GLN A 132 10.51 10.69 11.14
CA GLN A 132 10.42 11.37 12.43
C GLN A 132 9.53 12.60 12.34
N THR A 133 8.67 12.80 13.34
CA THR A 133 7.81 13.97 13.48
C THR A 133 7.31 14.12 14.91
N ARG A 134 6.35 15.02 15.16
CA ARG A 134 5.66 15.21 16.46
C ARG A 134 4.18 14.94 16.32
N ASP A 135 3.59 14.29 17.34
CA ASP A 135 2.13 14.07 17.42
C ASP A 135 1.39 15.36 17.84
N ALA A 136 0.05 15.33 17.80
CA ALA A 136 -0.81 16.45 18.17
C ALA A 136 -0.61 16.96 19.62
N ARG A 137 0.05 16.16 20.47
CA ARG A 137 0.44 16.55 21.84
C ARG A 137 1.87 17.09 21.93
N GLY A 138 2.52 17.33 20.79
CA GLY A 138 3.89 17.82 20.72
C GLY A 138 4.98 16.76 21.02
N ARG A 139 4.60 15.50 21.25
CA ARG A 139 5.57 14.43 21.56
C ARG A 139 6.20 13.89 20.28
N GLY A 140 7.54 13.86 20.27
CA GLY A 140 8.27 13.24 19.15
C GLY A 140 7.98 11.75 19.02
N PHE A 141 7.91 11.26 17.77
CA PHE A 141 7.90 9.83 17.47
C PHE A 141 8.66 9.54 16.19
N ALA A 142 9.06 8.29 16.04
CA ALA A 142 9.75 7.79 14.85
C ALA A 142 9.22 6.42 14.45
N ASP A 143 8.97 6.24 13.16
CA ASP A 143 8.70 4.96 12.54
C ASP A 143 9.97 4.50 11.84
N THR A 144 10.57 3.43 12.32
CA THR A 144 11.84 2.88 11.81
C THR A 144 11.58 1.64 10.99
N TYR A 145 12.28 1.51 9.87
CA TYR A 145 12.16 0.41 8.90
C TYR A 145 13.53 -0.21 8.65
N ALA A 146 13.61 -1.53 8.66
CA ALA A 146 14.76 -2.25 8.14
C ALA A 146 14.75 -2.18 6.60
N LEU A 147 15.92 -1.97 5.99
CA LEU A 147 16.05 -1.87 4.53
C LEU A 147 16.55 -3.17 3.87
N ARG A 148 16.79 -4.22 4.66
CA ARG A 148 17.09 -5.55 4.10
C ARG A 148 15.91 -6.02 3.26
N GLY A 149 16.19 -6.37 2.00
CA GLY A 149 15.20 -6.77 1.02
C GLY A 149 14.51 -5.62 0.28
N ALA A 150 14.66 -4.35 0.69
CA ALA A 150 14.03 -3.20 0.07
C ALA A 150 14.37 -3.07 -1.43
N ALA A 151 15.66 -3.13 -1.78
CA ALA A 151 16.11 -3.02 -3.17
C ALA A 151 15.46 -4.09 -4.06
N THR A 152 15.49 -5.35 -3.63
CA THR A 152 14.92 -6.47 -4.38
C THR A 152 13.40 -6.35 -4.51
N ALA A 153 12.69 -5.96 -3.45
CA ALA A 153 11.25 -5.76 -3.48
C ALA A 153 10.85 -4.60 -4.42
N ILE A 154 11.59 -3.48 -4.42
CA ILE A 154 11.38 -2.34 -5.32
C ILE A 154 11.58 -2.77 -6.78
N ASP A 155 12.62 -3.55 -7.07
CA ASP A 155 12.88 -4.04 -8.43
C ASP A 155 11.81 -5.05 -8.88
N ALA A 156 11.39 -5.97 -8.01
CA ALA A 156 10.31 -6.91 -8.29
C ALA A 156 8.99 -6.17 -8.60
N ALA A 157 8.64 -5.13 -7.83
CA ALA A 157 7.48 -4.30 -8.08
C ALA A 157 7.59 -3.55 -9.42
N ALA A 158 8.75 -2.96 -9.73
CA ALA A 158 8.99 -2.24 -10.98
C ALA A 158 8.83 -3.17 -12.20
N LEU A 159 9.41 -4.37 -12.14
CA LEU A 159 9.29 -5.40 -13.19
C LEU A 159 7.85 -5.91 -13.34
N GLY A 160 7.14 -6.11 -12.22
CA GLY A 160 5.72 -6.48 -12.21
C GLY A 160 4.85 -5.48 -12.95
N CYS A 161 5.15 -4.18 -12.84
CA CYS A 161 4.44 -3.11 -13.53
C CYS A 161 4.86 -2.90 -14.99
N ALA A 162 6.02 -3.36 -15.42
CA ALA A 162 6.45 -3.23 -16.82
C ALA A 162 5.50 -3.93 -17.79
N ARG A 163 4.71 -4.90 -17.32
CA ARG A 163 3.71 -5.65 -18.09
C ARG A 163 2.29 -5.06 -18.00
N LEU A 164 2.06 -4.05 -17.16
CA LEU A 164 0.78 -3.34 -17.02
C LEU A 164 0.84 -2.05 -17.83
N ARG A 165 0.47 -2.12 -19.11
CA ARG A 165 0.36 -0.96 -20.01
C ARG A 165 -1.09 -0.54 -20.19
#